data_cbaba37ab42b11f9e0c14a14bfc10a37
#
_entry.id   cbaba37ab42b11f9e0c14a14bfc10a37
#
_cell.length_a   1.000
_cell.length_b   1.000
_cell.length_c   1.000
_cell.angle_alpha   90.00
_cell.angle_beta   90.00
_cell.angle_gamma   90.00
#
_symmetry.space_group_name_H-M   'P 1'
#
loop_
_entity.id
_entity.type
_entity.pdbx_description
1 polymer ?
#
loop_
_entity_poly.entity_id
_entity_poly.type
_entity_poly.pdbx_seq_one_letter_code
_entity_poly.pdbx_strand_id
1 'polypeptide(L)'
;MFGSLNKTKLIKNDLKGIAKLMYQDVSVDTWDQENLTKRNLDFTIESIRYIDAYTKRLSTTQMGRELLKNHFDNFVVRIGAYIGEVIKRNINQDFKWYEYDSVYHFSSALDEVNRGIKTETVLYSKKRDRVIMPLTVVAQHLEGNPAHADFLEYVEETIKQSS
;
A
#
# COMPACT_ATOMS: atom_id res chain seq x y z
N MET A 1 24.38 29.60 2.29
CA MET A 1 23.87 29.05 2.46
C MET A 1 23.23 28.51 2.40
N PHE A 2 22.98 28.31 2.18
CA PHE A 2 22.14 27.78 2.02
C PHE A 2 22.00 26.57 1.91
N GLY A 3 22.82 25.79 1.52
CA GLY A 3 22.68 24.46 1.10
C GLY A 3 21.84 23.65 2.00
N SER A 4 22.10 23.69 3.19
CA SER A 4 21.26 23.06 4.20
C SER A 4 19.85 23.57 4.16
N LEU A 5 19.68 24.73 3.59
CA LEU A 5 18.37 25.31 3.45
C LEU A 5 17.47 24.50 2.55
N ASN A 6 18.09 23.70 1.71
CA ASN A 6 17.35 22.91 0.74
C ASN A 6 17.05 21.51 1.24
N LYS A 7 17.37 21.23 2.48
CA LYS A 7 16.96 19.99 3.04
C LYS A 7 15.46 19.92 3.05
N THR A 8 14.96 19.04 2.26
CA THR A 8 13.54 18.86 2.15
C THR A 8 13.02 18.22 3.43
N LYS A 9 11.97 18.82 3.96
CA LYS A 9 11.27 18.21 5.08
C LYS A 9 10.47 17.04 4.59
N LEU A 10 10.39 16.01 5.42
CA LEU A 10 9.45 14.93 5.19
C LEU A 10 8.04 15.47 5.32
N ILE A 11 7.21 15.21 4.33
CA ILE A 11 5.83 15.65 4.31
C ILE A 11 4.94 14.45 4.55
N LYS A 12 4.22 14.45 5.67
CA LYS A 12 3.33 13.37 6.03
C LYS A 12 2.11 13.32 5.14
N ASN A 13 1.69 12.11 4.79
CA ASN A 13 0.47 11.87 4.07
C ASN A 13 -0.15 10.58 4.60
N ASP A 14 -0.79 10.68 5.76
CA ASP A 14 -1.30 9.52 6.50
C ASP A 14 -2.46 8.86 5.77
N LEU A 15 -2.28 7.62 5.36
CA LEU A 15 -3.29 6.85 4.64
C LEU A 15 -4.17 5.98 5.53
N LYS A 16 -4.08 6.13 6.86
CA LYS A 16 -4.89 5.33 7.77
C LYS A 16 -6.39 5.45 7.50
N GLY A 17 -6.86 6.67 7.24
CA GLY A 17 -8.28 6.90 6.94
C GLY A 17 -8.71 6.23 5.64
N ILE A 18 -7.84 6.26 4.63
CA ILE A 18 -8.13 5.63 3.35
C ILE A 18 -8.15 4.11 3.49
N ALA A 19 -7.27 3.55 4.32
CA ALA A 19 -7.27 2.11 4.58
C ALA A 19 -8.61 1.60 5.10
N LYS A 20 -9.31 2.41 5.90
CA LYS A 20 -10.61 2.04 6.45
C LYS A 20 -11.71 2.00 5.39
N LEU A 21 -11.51 2.65 4.26
CA LEU A 21 -12.50 2.61 3.18
C LEU A 21 -12.69 1.21 2.62
N MET A 22 -11.72 0.31 2.84
CA MET A 22 -11.86 -1.08 2.39
C MET A 22 -13.08 -1.78 2.99
N TYR A 23 -13.51 -1.39 4.19
CA TYR A 23 -14.68 -2.00 4.82
C TYR A 23 -15.83 -1.01 5.09
N GLN A 24 -15.62 0.26 4.78
CA GLN A 24 -16.67 1.28 4.99
C GLN A 24 -17.45 1.59 3.71
N ASP A 25 -16.76 1.55 2.59
CA ASP A 25 -17.30 1.94 1.30
C ASP A 25 -17.34 0.73 0.38
N VAL A 26 -18.10 -0.28 0.81
CA VAL A 26 -18.21 -1.51 0.03
C VAL A 26 -19.16 -1.33 -1.15
N SER A 27 -18.91 -2.10 -2.20
CA SER A 27 -19.70 -2.06 -3.41
C SER A 27 -21.08 -2.69 -3.18
N VAL A 28 -21.92 -2.66 -4.22
CA VAL A 28 -23.21 -3.35 -4.20
C VAL A 28 -23.07 -4.85 -4.43
N ASP A 29 -21.88 -5.32 -4.74
CA ASP A 29 -21.62 -6.74 -4.94
C ASP A 29 -21.81 -7.49 -3.62
N THR A 30 -22.56 -8.58 -3.68
CA THR A 30 -22.89 -9.36 -2.47
C THR A 30 -21.63 -9.89 -1.79
N TRP A 31 -20.66 -10.36 -2.58
CA TRP A 31 -19.42 -10.87 -2.01
C TRP A 31 -18.67 -9.78 -1.24
N ASP A 32 -18.59 -8.58 -1.81
CA ASP A 32 -17.90 -7.47 -1.15
C ASP A 32 -18.60 -7.12 0.16
N GLN A 33 -19.93 -7.05 0.16
CA GLN A 33 -20.68 -6.71 1.36
C GLN A 33 -20.52 -7.74 2.47
N GLU A 34 -20.36 -9.00 2.12
CA GLU A 34 -20.20 -10.07 3.10
C GLU A 34 -18.77 -10.22 3.59
N ASN A 35 -17.80 -9.90 2.78
CA ASN A 35 -16.40 -10.21 3.07
C ASN A 35 -15.54 -9.00 3.37
N LEU A 36 -15.84 -7.83 2.79
CA LEU A 36 -15.07 -6.62 3.08
C LEU A 36 -15.72 -5.87 4.25
N THR A 37 -15.74 -6.50 5.39
CA THR A 37 -16.37 -5.95 6.60
C THR A 37 -15.31 -5.55 7.61
N LYS A 38 -15.67 -4.68 8.55
CA LYS A 38 -14.78 -4.31 9.64
C LYS A 38 -14.32 -5.53 10.44
N ARG A 39 -15.17 -6.54 10.54
CA ARG A 39 -14.86 -7.77 11.26
C ARG A 39 -13.76 -8.57 10.55
N ASN A 40 -13.85 -8.68 9.21
CA ASN A 40 -12.90 -9.45 8.42
C ASN A 40 -11.62 -8.67 8.11
N LEU A 41 -11.75 -7.36 7.94
CA LEU A 41 -10.61 -6.48 7.64
C LEU A 41 -10.19 -5.77 8.93
N ASP A 42 -9.65 -6.54 9.84
CA ASP A 42 -9.27 -6.10 11.18
C ASP A 42 -7.79 -5.72 11.29
N PHE A 43 -7.12 -5.54 10.18
CA PHE A 43 -5.71 -5.17 10.08
C PHE A 43 -4.75 -6.23 10.61
N THR A 44 -5.19 -7.46 10.75
CA THR A 44 -4.31 -8.58 11.02
C THR A 44 -3.67 -9.07 9.72
N ILE A 45 -2.56 -9.79 9.83
CA ILE A 45 -1.92 -10.41 8.66
C ILE A 45 -2.91 -11.34 7.95
N GLU A 46 -3.68 -12.11 8.72
CA GLU A 46 -4.68 -13.01 8.17
C GLU A 46 -5.73 -12.31 7.32
N SER A 47 -6.06 -11.06 7.65
CA SER A 47 -7.06 -10.30 6.89
C SER A 47 -6.66 -10.05 5.44
N ILE A 48 -5.37 -10.14 5.13
CA ILE A 48 -4.87 -9.95 3.75
C ILE A 48 -5.46 -11.00 2.81
N ARG A 49 -5.88 -12.14 3.31
CA ARG A 49 -6.55 -13.16 2.48
C ARG A 49 -7.81 -12.63 1.82
N TYR A 50 -8.54 -11.77 2.52
CA TYR A 50 -9.74 -11.13 1.95
C TYR A 50 -9.35 -10.13 0.87
N ILE A 51 -8.25 -9.42 1.07
CA ILE A 51 -7.73 -8.49 0.06
C ILE A 51 -7.29 -9.26 -1.19
N ASP A 52 -6.61 -10.38 -1.03
CA ASP A 52 -6.20 -11.22 -2.15
C ASP A 52 -7.42 -11.75 -2.93
N ALA A 53 -8.43 -12.23 -2.23
CA ALA A 53 -9.65 -12.72 -2.87
C ALA A 53 -10.36 -11.60 -3.62
N TYR A 54 -10.46 -10.42 -3.01
CA TYR A 54 -11.07 -9.25 -3.63
C TYR A 54 -10.33 -8.85 -4.90
N THR A 55 -9.01 -8.77 -4.83
CA THR A 55 -8.18 -8.39 -5.96
C THR A 55 -8.31 -9.40 -7.10
N LYS A 56 -8.36 -10.67 -6.76
CA LYS A 56 -8.58 -11.71 -7.76
C LYS A 56 -9.92 -11.54 -8.46
N ARG A 57 -10.96 -11.23 -7.72
CA ARG A 57 -12.29 -10.96 -8.29
C ARG A 57 -12.25 -9.74 -9.21
N LEU A 58 -11.55 -8.68 -8.82
CA LEU A 58 -11.39 -7.51 -9.68
C LEU A 58 -10.72 -7.87 -11.01
N SER A 59 -9.74 -8.76 -10.97
CA SER A 59 -8.96 -9.12 -12.15
C SER A 59 -9.63 -10.17 -13.03
N THR A 60 -10.54 -10.98 -12.50
CA THR A 60 -11.10 -12.13 -13.21
C THR A 60 -12.56 -11.97 -13.61
N THR A 61 -13.25 -10.95 -13.12
CA THR A 61 -14.63 -10.69 -13.52
C THR A 61 -14.68 -9.54 -14.53
N GLN A 62 -15.68 -9.55 -15.40
CA GLN A 62 -15.84 -8.46 -16.36
C GLN A 62 -16.07 -7.12 -15.66
N MET A 63 -16.97 -7.10 -14.69
CA MET A 63 -17.25 -5.88 -13.93
C MET A 63 -16.01 -5.39 -13.21
N GLY A 64 -15.25 -6.30 -12.59
CA GLY A 64 -14.04 -5.94 -11.88
C GLY A 64 -13.00 -5.32 -12.81
N ARG A 65 -12.80 -5.89 -13.97
CA ARG A 65 -11.85 -5.35 -14.96
C ARG A 65 -12.27 -3.96 -15.44
N GLU A 66 -13.56 -3.74 -15.62
CA GLU A 66 -14.06 -2.41 -16.00
C GLU A 66 -13.83 -1.39 -14.89
N LEU A 67 -14.09 -1.77 -13.64
CA LEU A 67 -13.83 -0.91 -12.50
C LEU A 67 -12.35 -0.56 -12.40
N LEU A 68 -11.47 -1.55 -12.56
CA LEU A 68 -10.03 -1.32 -12.54
C LEU A 68 -9.61 -0.35 -13.63
N LYS A 69 -10.15 -0.50 -14.82
CA LYS A 69 -9.82 0.37 -15.94
C LYS A 69 -10.20 1.82 -15.65
N ASN A 70 -11.36 2.03 -15.05
CA ASN A 70 -11.90 3.38 -14.83
C ASN A 70 -11.40 4.03 -13.55
N HIS A 71 -10.98 3.24 -12.56
CA HIS A 71 -10.63 3.74 -11.22
C HIS A 71 -9.33 3.16 -10.70
N PHE A 72 -8.39 2.89 -11.58
CA PHE A 72 -7.14 2.21 -11.24
C PHE A 72 -6.43 2.86 -10.05
N ASP A 73 -6.23 4.16 -10.11
CA ASP A 73 -5.48 4.86 -9.06
C ASP A 73 -6.17 4.78 -7.70
N ASN A 74 -7.51 4.83 -7.69
CA ASN A 74 -8.26 4.71 -6.45
C ASN A 74 -8.08 3.33 -5.82
N PHE A 75 -8.08 2.27 -6.63
CA PHE A 75 -7.82 0.92 -6.13
C PHE A 75 -6.41 0.77 -5.59
N VAL A 76 -5.42 1.33 -6.30
CA VAL A 76 -4.03 1.29 -5.86
C VAL A 76 -3.88 1.93 -4.49
N VAL A 77 -4.40 3.12 -4.31
CA VAL A 77 -4.27 3.85 -3.04
C VAL A 77 -5.02 3.14 -1.92
N ARG A 78 -6.25 2.71 -2.18
CA ARG A 78 -7.09 2.08 -1.16
C ARG A 78 -6.50 0.74 -0.70
N ILE A 79 -6.19 -0.14 -1.65
CA ILE A 79 -5.61 -1.45 -1.33
C ILE A 79 -4.22 -1.29 -0.73
N GLY A 80 -3.40 -0.41 -1.31
CA GLY A 80 -2.06 -0.15 -0.81
C GLY A 80 -2.06 0.43 0.60
N ALA A 81 -2.99 1.32 0.89
CA ALA A 81 -3.14 1.89 2.24
C ALA A 81 -3.47 0.79 3.26
N TYR A 82 -4.39 -0.11 2.92
CA TYR A 82 -4.75 -1.20 3.82
C TYR A 82 -3.54 -2.11 4.08
N ILE A 83 -2.88 -2.54 3.01
CA ILE A 83 -1.70 -3.40 3.13
C ILE A 83 -0.62 -2.72 3.97
N GLY A 84 -0.36 -1.45 3.72
CA GLY A 84 0.64 -0.69 4.47
C GLY A 84 0.29 -0.57 5.94
N GLU A 85 -0.98 -0.38 6.28
CA GLU A 85 -1.41 -0.33 7.68
C GLU A 85 -1.24 -1.68 8.37
N VAL A 86 -1.50 -2.78 7.67
CA VAL A 86 -1.23 -4.11 8.21
C VAL A 86 0.25 -4.28 8.51
N ILE A 87 1.11 -3.88 7.58
CA ILE A 87 2.57 -3.95 7.78
C ILE A 87 2.98 -3.11 8.98
N LYS A 88 2.54 -1.84 9.05
CA LYS A 88 2.88 -0.94 10.15
C LYS A 88 2.52 -1.53 11.53
N ARG A 89 1.36 -2.15 11.61
CA ARG A 89 0.85 -2.68 12.89
C ARG A 89 1.55 -3.95 13.33
N ASN A 90 2.26 -4.61 12.41
CA ASN A 90 2.89 -5.89 12.70
C ASN A 90 4.42 -5.81 12.71
N ILE A 91 4.98 -4.63 12.63
CA ILE A 91 6.42 -4.42 12.80
C ILE A 91 6.64 -3.38 13.92
N ASN A 92 7.68 -3.60 14.70
CA ASN A 92 7.99 -2.72 15.83
C ASN A 92 9.02 -1.68 15.41
N GLN A 93 8.64 -0.83 14.47
CA GLN A 93 9.51 0.20 13.92
C GLN A 93 8.70 1.45 13.62
N ASP A 94 9.39 2.57 13.41
CA ASP A 94 8.75 3.86 13.24
C ASP A 94 8.37 4.21 11.80
N PHE A 95 7.85 3.28 11.05
CA PHE A 95 7.36 3.56 9.72
C PHE A 95 6.12 4.45 9.76
N LYS A 96 6.14 5.49 8.92
CA LYS A 96 5.01 6.41 8.76
C LYS A 96 4.82 6.70 7.29
N TRP A 97 3.63 7.17 6.95
CA TRP A 97 3.30 7.55 5.58
C TRP A 97 3.82 8.95 5.28
N TYR A 98 4.56 9.06 4.18
CA TYR A 98 5.06 10.34 3.70
C TYR A 98 4.84 10.45 2.20
N GLU A 99 4.82 11.68 1.68
CA GLU A 99 4.82 11.91 0.25
C GLU A 99 6.11 11.37 -0.36
N TYR A 100 5.98 10.72 -1.49
CA TYR A 100 7.11 10.13 -2.21
C TYR A 100 8.22 11.15 -2.44
N ASP A 101 7.89 12.30 -3.01
CA ASP A 101 8.90 13.30 -3.36
C ASP A 101 9.65 13.82 -2.15
N SER A 102 8.98 13.95 -1.01
CA SER A 102 9.64 14.42 0.20
C SER A 102 10.67 13.38 0.70
N VAL A 103 10.36 12.10 0.60
CA VAL A 103 11.32 11.06 0.97
C VAL A 103 12.47 11.00 -0.03
N TYR A 104 12.16 11.11 -1.31
CA TYR A 104 13.16 11.07 -2.36
C TYR A 104 14.24 12.15 -2.15
N HIS A 105 13.83 13.34 -1.77
CA HIS A 105 14.77 14.44 -1.52
C HIS A 105 15.39 14.41 -0.13
N PHE A 106 14.78 13.70 0.81
CA PHE A 106 15.29 13.59 2.17
C PHE A 106 16.35 12.48 2.29
N SER A 107 16.19 11.39 1.54
CA SER A 107 16.99 10.18 1.69
C SER A 107 17.38 9.61 0.34
N SER A 108 18.52 8.94 0.27
CA SER A 108 18.95 8.21 -0.92
C SER A 108 18.30 6.83 -1.04
N ALA A 109 17.52 6.41 -0.05
CA ALA A 109 16.92 5.08 -0.03
C ALA A 109 16.04 4.80 -1.26
N LEU A 110 15.34 5.81 -1.77
CA LEU A 110 14.49 5.64 -2.95
C LEU A 110 15.25 5.54 -4.25
N ASP A 111 16.47 6.06 -4.32
CA ASP A 111 17.25 5.98 -5.56
C ASP A 111 17.52 4.55 -5.98
N GLU A 112 17.63 3.64 -5.02
CA GLU A 112 17.89 2.24 -5.30
C GLU A 112 16.64 1.43 -5.58
N VAL A 113 15.53 1.75 -4.90
CA VAL A 113 14.32 0.93 -4.99
C VAL A 113 13.33 1.45 -6.00
N ASN A 114 13.45 2.69 -6.44
CA ASN A 114 12.51 3.27 -7.37
C ASN A 114 13.07 3.34 -8.78
N ARG A 115 12.74 2.33 -9.56
CA ARG A 115 13.19 2.26 -10.94
C ARG A 115 12.00 2.21 -11.88
N GLY A 116 11.29 3.28 -11.98
CA GLY A 116 10.27 3.40 -13.00
C GLY A 116 8.85 3.57 -12.51
N ILE A 117 8.48 3.05 -11.36
CA ILE A 117 7.14 3.25 -10.85
C ILE A 117 7.18 4.18 -9.65
N LYS A 118 6.60 5.34 -9.83
CA LYS A 118 6.49 6.36 -8.78
C LYS A 118 5.05 6.38 -8.31
N THR A 119 4.86 6.21 -7.02
CA THR A 119 3.56 6.40 -6.40
C THR A 119 3.60 7.63 -5.50
N GLU A 120 2.42 8.16 -5.18
CA GLU A 120 2.33 9.40 -4.43
C GLU A 120 2.86 9.29 -3.01
N THR A 121 2.67 8.15 -2.37
CA THR A 121 2.91 7.97 -0.94
C THR A 121 3.66 6.67 -0.66
N VAL A 122 4.58 6.75 0.30
CA VAL A 122 5.36 5.59 0.72
C VAL A 122 5.42 5.52 2.25
N LEU A 123 5.75 4.32 2.75
CA LEU A 123 6.12 4.16 4.16
C LEU A 123 7.62 4.35 4.29
N TYR A 124 8.03 5.13 5.26
CA TYR A 124 9.44 5.41 5.50
C TYR A 124 9.74 5.43 6.99
N SER A 125 10.84 4.80 7.35
CA SER A 125 11.39 4.86 8.70
C SER A 125 12.58 5.79 8.69
N LYS A 126 12.45 6.94 9.34
CA LYS A 126 13.53 7.91 9.46
C LYS A 126 14.70 7.34 10.24
N LYS A 127 14.40 6.55 11.25
CA LYS A 127 15.38 5.95 12.14
C LYS A 127 16.24 4.92 11.42
N ARG A 128 15.62 4.12 10.55
CA ARG A 128 16.32 3.05 9.84
C ARG A 128 16.70 3.43 8.42
N ASP A 129 16.25 4.59 7.97
CA ASP A 129 16.44 5.05 6.59
C ASP A 129 16.01 3.97 5.59
N ARG A 130 14.79 3.49 5.79
CA ARG A 130 14.25 2.38 5.00
C ARG A 130 12.87 2.72 4.46
N VAL A 131 12.63 2.33 3.22
CA VAL A 131 11.37 2.59 2.51
C VAL A 131 10.62 1.28 2.28
N ILE A 132 9.32 1.32 2.46
CA ILE A 132 8.41 0.25 2.05
C ILE A 132 7.37 0.90 1.13
N MET A 133 7.10 0.27 -0.01
CA MET A 133 6.26 0.86 -1.05
C MET A 133 5.05 -0.01 -1.39
N PRO A 134 4.05 -0.06 -0.51
CA PRO A 134 2.87 -0.90 -0.73
C PRO A 134 2.07 -0.50 -1.97
N LEU A 135 1.94 0.79 -2.24
CA LEU A 135 1.18 1.25 -3.38
C LEU A 135 1.83 0.79 -4.70
N THR A 136 3.15 0.84 -4.76
CA THR A 136 3.89 0.37 -5.94
C THR A 136 3.66 -1.12 -6.18
N VAL A 137 3.70 -1.93 -5.11
CA VAL A 137 3.47 -3.36 -5.21
C VAL A 137 2.05 -3.65 -5.70
N VAL A 138 1.07 -2.92 -5.17
CA VAL A 138 -0.32 -3.07 -5.60
C VAL A 138 -0.48 -2.69 -7.08
N ALA A 139 0.11 -1.57 -7.49
CA ALA A 139 0.03 -1.12 -8.88
C ALA A 139 0.59 -2.18 -9.84
N GLN A 140 1.76 -2.73 -9.51
CA GLN A 140 2.37 -3.79 -10.32
C GLN A 140 1.48 -5.01 -10.42
N HIS A 141 0.89 -5.42 -9.30
CA HIS A 141 0.03 -6.59 -9.26
C HIS A 141 -1.23 -6.38 -10.11
N LEU A 142 -1.86 -5.21 -9.99
CA LEU A 142 -3.07 -4.90 -10.75
C LEU A 142 -2.80 -4.71 -12.24
N GLU A 143 -1.58 -4.37 -12.60
CA GLU A 143 -1.16 -4.25 -14.01
C GLU A 143 -0.79 -5.59 -14.64
N GLY A 144 -0.81 -6.66 -13.87
CA GLY A 144 -0.49 -7.99 -14.37
C GLY A 144 0.98 -8.37 -14.30
N ASN A 145 1.78 -7.61 -13.57
CA ASN A 145 3.22 -7.86 -13.40
C ASN A 145 3.57 -8.03 -11.91
N PRO A 146 2.96 -8.99 -11.21
CA PRO A 146 3.19 -9.13 -9.77
C PRO A 146 4.62 -9.61 -9.48
N ALA A 147 5.23 -9.02 -8.45
CA ALA A 147 6.53 -9.45 -7.95
C ALA A 147 6.39 -10.57 -6.91
N HIS A 148 5.19 -10.81 -6.42
CA HIS A 148 4.89 -11.82 -5.40
C HIS A 148 3.69 -12.64 -5.85
N ALA A 149 3.53 -13.85 -5.29
CA ALA A 149 2.41 -14.72 -5.64
C ALA A 149 1.07 -14.07 -5.28
N ASP A 150 1.02 -13.41 -4.11
CA ASP A 150 -0.15 -12.68 -3.64
C ASP A 150 0.29 -11.61 -2.64
N PHE A 151 -0.65 -10.83 -2.13
CA PHE A 151 -0.33 -9.78 -1.17
C PHE A 151 0.03 -10.37 0.20
N LEU A 152 -0.53 -11.51 0.55
CA LEU A 152 -0.18 -12.16 1.80
C LEU A 152 1.31 -12.50 1.84
N GLU A 153 1.84 -13.07 0.76
CA GLU A 153 3.27 -13.35 0.63
C GLU A 153 4.10 -12.08 0.78
N TYR A 154 3.71 -11.02 0.10
CA TYR A 154 4.39 -9.74 0.18
C TYR A 154 4.44 -9.20 1.61
N VAL A 155 3.30 -9.23 2.30
CA VAL A 155 3.20 -8.75 3.68
C VAL A 155 4.09 -9.58 4.60
N GLU A 156 4.00 -10.90 4.50
CA GLU A 156 4.80 -11.79 5.34
C GLU A 156 6.29 -11.60 5.12
N GLU A 157 6.73 -11.50 3.88
CA GLU A 157 8.14 -11.26 3.56
C GLU A 157 8.61 -9.90 4.06
N THR A 158 7.79 -8.87 3.88
CA THR A 158 8.13 -7.51 4.32
C THR A 158 8.29 -7.44 5.84
N ILE A 159 7.38 -8.07 6.57
CA ILE A 159 7.44 -8.12 8.02
C ILE A 159 8.69 -8.88 8.47
N LYS A 160 8.98 -10.01 7.84
CA LYS A 160 10.14 -10.81 8.16
C LYS A 160 11.44 -10.03 7.94
N GLN A 161 11.55 -9.29 6.84
CA GLN A 161 12.73 -8.49 6.53
C GLN A 161 12.88 -7.30 7.46
N SER A 162 11.79 -6.86 8.05
CA SER A 162 11.76 -5.68 8.93
C SER A 162 11.89 -6.04 10.41
N SER A 163 12.01 -7.31 10.74
CA SER A 163 12.11 -7.79 12.10
C SER A 163 13.54 -7.82 12.62
#